data_3cca18117c991e73030af78b804ced52
#
_entry.id   3cca18117c991e73030af78b804ced52
#
_cell.length_a   1.000
_cell.length_b   1.000
_cell.length_c   1.000
_cell.angle_alpha   90.00
_cell.angle_beta   90.00
_cell.angle_gamma   90.00
#
_symmetry.space_group_name_H-M   'P 1'
#
loop_
_entity.id
_entity.type
_entity.pdbx_description
1 polymer ?
#
loop_
_entity_poly.entity_id
_entity_poly.type
_entity_poly.pdbx_seq_one_letter_code
_entity_poly.pdbx_strand_id
1 'polypeptide(L)'
;MLIRKPFGSPVSFVASLSMLAMLMLGFLVSPALADDGSKIDSGDTAWILVSTALVLFMTIPALALFYGGLVRTKNVLSVLMHCFAMAALISVLWVLFGYSIAFDEGNPFFGYFGKALLGGPGGAARDAVSGTIPETLFCAFQMTFAIITPALVIGAFVERMKF
;
A
#
# COMPACT_ATOMS: atom_id res chain seq x y z
N MET A 1 -37.63 -18.09 -34.58
CA MET A 1 -37.96 -16.67 -34.32
C MET A 1 -37.50 -16.33 -32.93
N LEU A 2 -36.25 -15.88 -32.81
CA LEU A 2 -35.57 -15.58 -31.50
C LEU A 2 -35.92 -14.15 -31.10
N ILE A 3 -36.72 -13.99 -30.06
CA ILE A 3 -37.10 -12.69 -29.50
C ILE A 3 -35.88 -12.16 -28.74
N ARG A 4 -35.14 -11.20 -29.31
CA ARG A 4 -34.14 -10.41 -28.61
C ARG A 4 -34.83 -9.58 -27.53
N LYS A 5 -34.51 -9.88 -26.25
CA LYS A 5 -34.88 -8.97 -25.14
C LYS A 5 -34.22 -7.61 -25.38
N PRO A 6 -34.97 -6.49 -25.25
CA PRO A 6 -34.37 -5.17 -25.39
C PRO A 6 -33.33 -4.95 -24.24
N PHE A 7 -32.14 -4.55 -24.62
CA PHE A 7 -31.11 -4.05 -23.71
C PHE A 7 -31.73 -2.91 -22.87
N GLY A 8 -31.61 -3.01 -21.56
CA GLY A 8 -32.19 -2.01 -20.65
C GLY A 8 -31.81 -0.59 -21.07
N SER A 9 -32.74 0.35 -20.92
CA SER A 9 -32.52 1.74 -21.32
C SER A 9 -31.29 2.32 -20.64
N PRO A 10 -30.49 3.20 -21.29
CA PRO A 10 -29.30 3.82 -20.71
C PRO A 10 -29.58 4.51 -19.37
N VAL A 11 -30.83 4.95 -19.15
CA VAL A 11 -31.30 5.54 -17.90
C VAL A 11 -31.28 4.51 -16.74
N SER A 12 -31.67 3.25 -16.98
CA SER A 12 -31.67 2.21 -15.95
C SER A 12 -30.26 1.79 -15.58
N PHE A 13 -29.32 1.81 -16.53
CA PHE A 13 -27.91 1.51 -16.27
C PHE A 13 -27.25 2.61 -15.44
N VAL A 14 -27.48 3.88 -15.76
CA VAL A 14 -26.98 5.03 -15.00
C VAL A 14 -27.58 5.05 -13.59
N ALA A 15 -28.88 4.75 -13.44
CA ALA A 15 -29.52 4.68 -12.13
C ALA A 15 -28.97 3.54 -11.26
N SER A 16 -28.68 2.37 -11.83
CA SER A 16 -28.06 1.28 -11.06
C SER A 16 -26.62 1.59 -10.67
N LEU A 17 -25.86 2.27 -11.53
CA LEU A 17 -24.48 2.68 -11.25
C LEU A 17 -24.41 3.76 -10.15
N SER A 18 -25.35 4.73 -10.18
CA SER A 18 -25.43 5.76 -9.13
C SER A 18 -25.88 5.19 -7.77
N MET A 19 -26.77 4.21 -7.79
CA MET A 19 -27.21 3.52 -6.57
C MET A 19 -26.10 2.66 -5.98
N LEU A 20 -25.28 2.00 -6.80
CA LEU A 20 -24.12 1.25 -6.37
C LEU A 20 -23.04 2.19 -5.81
N ALA A 21 -22.81 3.33 -6.44
CA ALA A 21 -21.88 4.36 -5.96
C ALA A 21 -22.33 4.97 -4.63
N MET A 22 -23.62 5.23 -4.43
CA MET A 22 -24.17 5.69 -3.15
C MET A 22 -24.05 4.63 -2.05
N LEU A 23 -24.28 3.36 -2.37
CA LEU A 23 -24.10 2.24 -1.43
C LEU A 23 -22.66 2.09 -1.01
N MET A 24 -21.71 2.21 -1.96
CA MET A 24 -20.27 2.19 -1.68
C MET A 24 -19.84 3.41 -0.85
N LEU A 25 -20.38 4.61 -1.16
CA LEU A 25 -20.08 5.82 -0.40
C LEU A 25 -20.66 5.74 1.03
N GLY A 26 -21.83 5.18 1.21
CA GLY A 26 -22.45 4.95 2.53
C GLY A 26 -21.68 3.95 3.40
N PHE A 27 -21.00 2.98 2.77
CA PHE A 27 -20.15 2.03 3.49
C PHE A 27 -18.81 2.66 3.93
N LEU A 28 -18.34 3.70 3.21
CA LEU A 28 -17.13 4.45 3.52
C LEU A 28 -17.34 5.54 4.60
N VAL A 29 -18.58 5.95 4.85
CA VAL A 29 -18.94 6.96 5.86
C VAL A 29 -19.62 6.27 7.05
N SER A 30 -18.96 5.26 7.62
CA SER A 30 -19.25 4.90 9.02
C SER A 30 -18.62 5.99 9.88
N PRO A 31 -19.39 6.69 10.76
CA PRO A 31 -18.77 7.56 11.75
C PRO A 31 -17.91 6.66 12.63
N ALA A 32 -16.61 6.76 12.51
CA ALA A 32 -15.70 6.25 13.50
C ALA A 32 -16.05 7.02 14.78
N LEU A 33 -16.76 6.38 15.69
CA LEU A 33 -16.90 6.86 17.06
C LEU A 33 -15.47 6.85 17.61
N ALA A 34 -14.87 8.04 17.67
CA ALA A 34 -13.57 8.22 18.25
C ALA A 34 -13.71 7.84 19.73
N ASP A 35 -13.26 6.64 20.07
CA ASP A 35 -13.01 6.27 21.45
C ASP A 35 -11.80 7.09 21.92
N ASP A 36 -12.04 7.95 22.88
CA ASP A 36 -11.08 8.91 23.43
C ASP A 36 -10.14 8.17 24.41
N GLY A 37 -9.27 7.38 23.86
CA GLY A 37 -8.25 6.68 24.63
C GLY A 37 -7.38 5.82 23.72
N SER A 38 -6.09 6.07 23.74
CA SER A 38 -4.99 5.37 23.01
C SER A 38 -4.93 3.85 23.26
N LYS A 39 -6.07 3.17 23.16
CA LYS A 39 -6.16 1.71 23.25
C LYS A 39 -6.07 1.12 21.85
N ILE A 40 -5.18 0.15 21.73
CA ILE A 40 -5.05 -0.64 20.50
C ILE A 40 -6.36 -1.41 20.29
N ASP A 41 -7.01 -1.17 19.15
CA ASP A 41 -8.16 -1.95 18.71
C ASP A 41 -7.70 -3.19 17.96
N SER A 42 -8.21 -4.35 18.35
CA SER A 42 -7.83 -5.63 17.75
C SER A 42 -8.42 -5.80 16.35
N GLY A 43 -9.60 -5.23 16.09
CA GLY A 43 -10.26 -5.28 14.78
C GLY A 43 -9.50 -4.46 13.74
N ASP A 44 -9.18 -3.21 14.09
CA ASP A 44 -8.38 -2.32 13.23
C ASP A 44 -6.99 -2.90 12.97
N THR A 45 -6.36 -3.45 14.01
CA THR A 45 -5.05 -4.09 13.89
C THR A 45 -5.10 -5.28 12.94
N ALA A 46 -6.10 -6.16 13.07
CA ALA A 46 -6.26 -7.31 12.19
C ALA A 46 -6.53 -6.86 10.74
N TRP A 47 -7.38 -5.85 10.55
CA TRP A 47 -7.68 -5.32 9.23
C TRP A 47 -6.45 -4.75 8.53
N ILE A 48 -5.67 -3.91 9.21
CA ILE A 48 -4.45 -3.32 8.65
C ILE A 48 -3.37 -4.38 8.41
N LEU A 49 -3.28 -5.41 9.25
CA LEU A 49 -2.35 -6.53 9.03
C LEU A 49 -2.67 -7.31 7.75
N VAL A 50 -3.94 -7.62 7.52
CA VAL A 50 -4.38 -8.27 6.27
C VAL A 50 -4.15 -7.35 5.07
N SER A 51 -4.47 -6.07 5.20
CA SER A 51 -4.25 -5.07 4.16
C SER A 51 -2.77 -4.94 3.80
N THR A 52 -1.88 -4.95 4.79
CA THR A 52 -0.41 -4.94 4.59
C THR A 52 0.04 -6.13 3.76
N ALA A 53 -0.45 -7.33 4.09
CA ALA A 53 -0.13 -8.54 3.35
C ALA A 53 -0.63 -8.48 1.90
N LEU A 54 -1.85 -7.97 1.68
CA LEU A 54 -2.43 -7.82 0.34
C LEU A 54 -1.68 -6.79 -0.51
N VAL A 55 -1.28 -5.65 0.05
CA VAL A 55 -0.48 -4.64 -0.68
C VAL A 55 0.90 -5.18 -1.02
N LEU A 56 1.53 -5.92 -0.12
CA LEU A 56 2.81 -6.58 -0.43
C LEU A 56 2.66 -7.61 -1.54
N PHE A 57 1.57 -8.39 -1.52
CA PHE A 57 1.23 -9.35 -2.58
C PHE A 57 0.98 -8.65 -3.92
N MET A 58 0.41 -7.45 -3.92
CA MET A 58 0.24 -6.65 -5.13
C MET A 58 1.58 -6.26 -5.76
N THR A 59 2.62 -6.02 -4.97
CA THR A 59 3.95 -5.60 -5.48
C THR A 59 4.79 -6.78 -5.93
N ILE A 60 5.03 -7.76 -5.05
CA ILE A 60 6.02 -8.81 -5.32
C ILE A 60 5.54 -9.78 -6.39
N PRO A 61 4.42 -10.50 -6.26
CA PRO A 61 3.97 -11.39 -7.32
C PRO A 61 3.21 -10.66 -8.44
N ALA A 62 2.26 -9.78 -8.12
CA ALA A 62 1.36 -9.26 -9.14
C ALA A 62 2.07 -8.29 -10.10
N LEU A 63 2.79 -7.30 -9.59
CA LEU A 63 3.50 -6.33 -10.42
C LEU A 63 4.68 -6.98 -11.15
N ALA A 64 5.38 -7.90 -10.51
CA ALA A 64 6.48 -8.65 -11.12
C ALA A 64 5.99 -9.50 -12.30
N LEU A 65 4.86 -10.19 -12.16
CA LEU A 65 4.25 -10.97 -13.24
C LEU A 65 3.68 -10.07 -14.33
N PHE A 66 3.08 -8.94 -13.97
CA PHE A 66 2.58 -7.96 -14.94
C PHE A 66 3.69 -7.47 -15.86
N TYR A 67 4.79 -6.98 -15.32
CA TYR A 67 5.93 -6.54 -16.12
C TYR A 67 6.62 -7.72 -16.82
N GLY A 68 6.70 -8.89 -16.16
CA GLY A 68 7.21 -10.11 -16.76
C GLY A 68 6.44 -10.50 -18.03
N GLY A 69 5.12 -10.26 -18.07
CA GLY A 69 4.30 -10.50 -19.26
C GLY A 69 4.48 -9.48 -20.39
N LEU A 70 5.01 -8.29 -20.08
CA LEU A 70 5.21 -7.22 -21.07
C LEU A 70 6.59 -7.25 -21.74
N VAL A 71 7.56 -7.96 -21.16
CA VAL A 71 8.93 -8.05 -21.68
C VAL A 71 9.14 -9.31 -22.49
N ARG A 72 10.26 -9.37 -23.24
CA ARG A 72 10.66 -10.56 -23.96
C ARG A 72 10.91 -11.72 -23.00
N THR A 73 10.57 -12.93 -23.41
CA THR A 73 10.68 -14.15 -22.58
C THR A 73 12.04 -14.34 -21.91
N LYS A 74 13.13 -13.98 -22.61
CA LYS A 74 14.50 -14.05 -22.07
C LYS A 74 14.78 -13.05 -20.94
N ASN A 75 13.96 -12.02 -20.79
CA ASN A 75 14.16 -10.95 -19.81
C ASN A 75 13.22 -11.08 -18.60
N VAL A 76 12.30 -12.05 -18.58
CA VAL A 76 11.33 -12.24 -17.49
C VAL A 76 12.01 -12.40 -16.13
N LEU A 77 13.05 -13.24 -16.07
CA LEU A 77 13.78 -13.48 -14.83
C LEU A 77 14.47 -12.20 -14.32
N SER A 78 15.01 -11.38 -15.22
CA SER A 78 15.62 -10.09 -14.87
C SER A 78 14.60 -9.15 -14.25
N VAL A 79 13.37 -9.09 -14.80
CA VAL A 79 12.28 -8.29 -14.23
C VAL A 79 11.90 -8.73 -12.83
N LEU A 80 11.73 -10.05 -12.64
CA LEU A 80 11.44 -10.61 -11.32
C LEU A 80 12.52 -10.24 -10.30
N MET A 81 13.79 -10.38 -10.69
CA MET A 81 14.91 -10.02 -9.83
C MET A 81 14.96 -8.54 -9.50
N HIS A 82 14.65 -7.65 -10.45
CA HIS A 82 14.54 -6.21 -10.17
C HIS A 82 13.44 -5.90 -9.15
N CYS A 83 12.25 -6.52 -9.27
CA CYS A 83 11.17 -6.34 -8.31
C CYS A 83 11.58 -6.82 -6.90
N PHE A 84 12.22 -7.98 -6.79
CA PHE A 84 12.72 -8.49 -5.52
C PHE A 84 13.83 -7.61 -4.92
N ALA A 85 14.79 -7.18 -5.73
CA ALA A 85 15.87 -6.32 -5.29
C ALA A 85 15.34 -4.97 -4.78
N MET A 86 14.36 -4.38 -5.49
CA MET A 86 13.71 -3.15 -5.04
C MET A 86 12.96 -3.36 -3.72
N ALA A 87 12.21 -4.46 -3.58
CA ALA A 87 11.52 -4.77 -2.34
C ALA A 87 12.49 -4.89 -1.17
N ALA A 88 13.58 -5.63 -1.34
CA ALA A 88 14.59 -5.81 -0.30
C ALA A 88 15.31 -4.49 0.05
N LEU A 89 15.79 -3.76 -0.95
CA LEU A 89 16.52 -2.50 -0.76
C LEU A 89 15.66 -1.45 -0.05
N ILE A 90 14.45 -1.22 -0.57
CA ILE A 90 13.56 -0.20 -0.01
C ILE A 90 13.10 -0.57 1.40
N SER A 91 12.86 -1.84 1.70
CA SER A 91 12.52 -2.27 3.06
C SER A 91 13.62 -1.91 4.05
N VAL A 92 14.88 -2.15 3.71
CA VAL A 92 16.01 -1.80 4.56
C VAL A 92 16.12 -0.28 4.72
N LEU A 93 16.08 0.48 3.61
CA LEU A 93 16.18 1.93 3.65
C LEU A 93 15.02 2.57 4.41
N TRP A 94 13.81 1.99 4.31
CA TRP A 94 12.62 2.46 5.02
C TRP A 94 12.79 2.36 6.53
N VAL A 95 13.25 1.21 7.03
CA VAL A 95 13.49 1.01 8.47
C VAL A 95 14.66 1.84 8.97
N LEU A 96 15.72 2.02 8.18
CA LEU A 96 16.89 2.77 8.58
C LEU A 96 16.59 4.26 8.77
N PHE A 97 15.95 4.90 7.80
CA PHE A 97 15.71 6.34 7.83
C PHE A 97 14.43 6.81 7.10
N GLY A 98 13.90 6.05 6.15
CA GLY A 98 12.76 6.48 5.33
C GLY A 98 11.52 6.78 6.16
N TYR A 99 11.20 5.90 7.11
CA TYR A 99 10.09 6.09 8.02
C TYR A 99 10.24 7.35 8.87
N SER A 100 11.44 7.59 9.40
CA SER A 100 11.72 8.76 10.22
C SER A 100 11.57 10.07 9.43
N ILE A 101 12.11 10.12 8.21
CA ILE A 101 12.00 11.29 7.34
C ILE A 101 10.53 11.59 6.99
N ALA A 102 9.69 10.55 6.84
CA ALA A 102 8.30 10.70 6.43
C ALA A 102 7.34 11.01 7.59
N PHE A 103 7.57 10.48 8.80
CA PHE A 103 6.59 10.46 9.89
C PHE A 103 7.12 10.96 11.24
N ASP A 104 8.30 11.54 11.29
CA ASP A 104 8.83 12.17 12.50
C ASP A 104 8.47 13.67 12.55
N GLU A 105 8.50 14.24 13.74
CA GLU A 105 8.37 15.69 13.90
C GLU A 105 9.55 16.40 13.24
N GLY A 106 9.29 17.48 12.52
CA GLY A 106 10.35 18.17 11.80
C GLY A 106 9.89 19.44 11.11
N ASN A 107 10.52 19.77 9.99
CA ASN A 107 10.15 20.88 9.13
C ASN A 107 8.92 20.54 8.26
N PRO A 108 8.24 21.53 7.65
CA PRO A 108 7.10 21.29 6.75
C PRO A 108 7.40 20.38 5.55
N PHE A 109 8.67 20.10 5.23
CA PHE A 109 9.09 19.33 4.07
C PHE A 109 9.64 17.94 4.42
N PHE A 110 10.22 17.75 5.60
CA PHE A 110 10.78 16.46 6.03
C PHE A 110 10.91 16.37 7.56
N GLY A 111 10.78 15.15 8.09
CA GLY A 111 10.99 14.84 9.50
C GLY A 111 12.46 14.70 9.88
N TYR A 112 12.73 14.72 11.18
CA TYR A 112 14.06 14.44 11.74
C TYR A 112 14.32 12.91 11.81
N PHE A 113 15.46 12.52 12.39
CA PHE A 113 15.86 11.12 12.53
C PHE A 113 15.45 10.51 13.88
N GLY A 114 14.45 11.08 14.57
CA GLY A 114 14.03 10.62 15.90
C GLY A 114 13.42 9.22 15.92
N LYS A 115 12.81 8.79 14.83
CA LYS A 115 12.19 7.45 14.70
C LYS A 115 13.04 6.47 13.88
N ALA A 116 14.30 6.81 13.59
CA ALA A 116 15.20 5.94 12.86
C ALA A 116 15.35 4.57 13.54
N LEU A 117 15.39 3.49 12.74
CA LEU A 117 15.41 2.10 13.23
C LEU A 117 14.22 1.72 14.13
N LEU A 118 13.08 2.46 14.06
CA LEU A 118 11.93 2.31 14.96
C LEU A 118 12.34 2.42 16.46
N GLY A 119 13.51 2.93 16.74
CA GLY A 119 14.08 2.97 18.08
C GLY A 119 13.79 4.28 18.80
N GLY A 120 13.93 5.40 18.13
CA GLY A 120 13.88 6.71 18.76
C GLY A 120 14.79 6.83 20.00
N PRO A 121 14.91 7.97 20.64
CA PRO A 121 15.54 8.08 21.95
C PRO A 121 14.72 7.30 22.99
N GLY A 122 15.21 6.10 23.39
CA GLY A 122 14.56 5.24 24.38
C GLY A 122 13.64 4.13 23.87
N GLY A 123 13.62 3.84 22.57
CA GLY A 123 12.76 2.76 22.02
C GLY A 123 11.26 3.13 21.92
N ALA A 124 10.93 4.38 22.15
CA ALA A 124 9.54 4.87 22.29
C ALA A 124 8.66 4.61 21.06
N ALA A 125 9.25 4.55 19.87
CA ALA A 125 8.48 4.32 18.64
C ALA A 125 7.95 2.87 18.51
N ARG A 126 8.53 1.91 19.23
CA ARG A 126 8.05 0.51 19.21
C ARG A 126 6.78 0.30 20.01
N ASP A 127 6.63 1.04 21.10
CA ASP A 127 5.50 0.95 22.01
C ASP A 127 4.45 2.04 21.75
N ALA A 128 4.70 2.92 20.78
CA ALA A 128 3.79 3.98 20.40
C ALA A 128 2.56 3.44 19.67
N VAL A 129 1.47 4.16 19.81
CA VAL A 129 0.19 3.87 19.15
C VAL A 129 -0.07 4.94 18.10
N SER A 130 -0.32 4.52 16.87
CA SER A 130 -0.72 5.38 15.77
C SER A 130 -2.23 5.27 15.56
N GLY A 131 -2.99 6.19 16.15
CA GLY A 131 -4.44 6.08 16.20
C GLY A 131 -4.87 4.88 17.04
N THR A 132 -5.51 3.89 16.43
CA THR A 132 -6.01 2.65 17.06
C THR A 132 -5.11 1.44 16.83
N ILE A 133 -3.99 1.59 16.14
CA ILE A 133 -3.07 0.48 15.76
C ILE A 133 -1.66 0.71 16.31
N PRO A 134 -0.87 -0.38 16.51
CA PRO A 134 0.54 -0.24 16.86
C PRO A 134 1.33 0.51 15.78
N GLU A 135 2.23 1.41 16.18
CA GLU A 135 3.05 2.18 15.23
C GLU A 135 3.95 1.28 14.38
N THR A 136 4.37 0.15 14.91
CA THR A 136 5.13 -0.86 14.14
C THR A 136 4.34 -1.41 12.96
N LEU A 137 3.04 -1.66 13.15
CA LEU A 137 2.16 -2.11 12.07
C LEU A 137 1.91 -0.98 11.06
N PHE A 138 1.71 0.25 11.53
CA PHE A 138 1.59 1.42 10.67
C PHE A 138 2.84 1.61 9.80
N CYS A 139 4.03 1.51 10.40
CA CYS A 139 5.30 1.56 9.68
C CYS A 139 5.41 0.46 8.61
N ALA A 140 5.02 -0.78 8.95
CA ALA A 140 5.04 -1.90 8.00
C ALA A 140 4.04 -1.69 6.86
N PHE A 141 2.86 -1.17 7.14
CA PHE A 141 1.86 -0.83 6.12
C PHE A 141 2.39 0.25 5.16
N GLN A 142 2.93 1.33 5.68
CA GLN A 142 3.51 2.41 4.85
C GLN A 142 4.74 1.96 4.07
N MET A 143 5.54 1.03 4.61
CA MET A 143 6.66 0.43 3.90
C MET A 143 6.23 -0.25 2.59
N THR A 144 5.07 -0.89 2.56
CA THR A 144 4.58 -1.55 1.34
C THR A 144 4.33 -0.56 0.20
N PHE A 145 3.88 0.65 0.51
CA PHE A 145 3.73 1.74 -0.46
C PHE A 145 5.07 2.33 -0.90
N ALA A 146 6.02 2.45 0.03
CA ALA A 146 7.38 2.86 -0.31
C ALA A 146 8.05 1.86 -1.28
N ILE A 147 7.76 0.56 -1.16
CA ILE A 147 8.26 -0.49 -2.05
C ILE A 147 7.61 -0.41 -3.43
N ILE A 148 6.29 -0.22 -3.51
CA ILE A 148 5.56 -0.26 -4.78
C ILE A 148 5.95 0.92 -5.69
N THR A 149 6.25 2.07 -5.13
CA THR A 149 6.56 3.29 -5.89
C THR A 149 7.75 3.12 -6.84
N PRO A 150 8.96 2.71 -6.40
CA PRO A 150 10.06 2.44 -7.31
C PRO A 150 9.83 1.18 -8.17
N ALA A 151 9.06 0.20 -7.67
CA ALA A 151 8.71 -0.98 -8.46
C ALA A 151 7.88 -0.61 -9.70
N LEU A 152 7.01 0.39 -9.63
CA LEU A 152 6.28 0.91 -10.79
C LEU A 152 7.20 1.54 -11.85
N VAL A 153 8.32 2.12 -11.45
CA VAL A 153 9.29 2.74 -12.36
C VAL A 153 10.11 1.70 -13.12
N ILE A 154 10.19 0.45 -12.63
CA ILE A 154 10.93 -0.64 -13.28
C ILE A 154 10.51 -0.79 -14.76
N GLY A 155 9.22 -0.66 -15.07
CA GLY A 155 8.72 -0.76 -16.44
C GLY A 155 9.37 0.19 -17.45
N ALA A 156 9.92 1.31 -16.99
CA ALA A 156 10.57 2.29 -17.85
C ALA A 156 11.99 1.88 -18.31
N PHE A 157 12.69 1.05 -17.52
CA PHE A 157 14.11 0.74 -17.77
C PHE A 157 14.45 -0.75 -17.84
N VAL A 158 13.51 -1.63 -17.58
CA VAL A 158 13.72 -3.07 -17.43
C VAL A 158 14.42 -3.77 -18.61
N GLU A 159 14.22 -3.30 -19.85
CA GLU A 159 14.91 -3.84 -21.03
C GLU A 159 16.19 -3.04 -21.41
N ARG A 160 16.45 -1.94 -20.71
CA ARG A 160 17.55 -1.02 -21.04
C ARG A 160 18.71 -1.12 -20.04
N MET A 161 18.46 -1.63 -18.87
CA MET A 161 19.47 -1.84 -17.84
C MET A 161 19.73 -3.33 -17.63
N LYS A 162 20.99 -3.69 -17.40
CA LYS A 162 21.36 -5.01 -16.90
C LYS A 162 21.18 -5.06 -15.39
N PHE A 163 20.75 -6.21 -14.91
CA PHE A 163 20.72 -6.48 -13.47
C PHE A 163 22.16 -6.70 -12.97
#